data_0d0fe9871220c08a1dae4afcd78ba5a6
#
_entry.id   0d0fe9871220c08a1dae4afcd78ba5a6
#
_cell.length_a   1.000
_cell.length_b   1.000
_cell.length_c   1.000
_cell.angle_alpha   90.00
_cell.angle_beta   90.00
_cell.angle_gamma   90.00
#
_symmetry.space_group_name_H-M   'P 1'
#
loop_
_entity.id
_entity.type
_entity.pdbx_description
1 polymer ?
#
loop_
_entity_poly.entity_id
_entity_poly.type
_entity_poly.pdbx_seq_one_letter_code
_entity_poly.pdbx_strand_id
1 'polypeptide(L)'
;MPSHRSALDNSAVAVVIPVKAFHQAKERLSDLLTPAERIVLAKYCADRVINAARNFDIFVVCDDPDVAQWARDHKTKIVWQPEIGLNAAVREGVKFAATQNKQLAIVSHSDLPLATEFEHLINDQSAETLLSSVTLVPDRHEDGTNVMVVPTNFDFDFSYGKNSFAAHQKMAKKYGLSVRILHDSSLAVDIDTADDLAVAQQLEN
;
A
#
# COMPACT_ATOMS: atom_id res chain seq x y z
N MET A 1 20.01 -32.33 3.01
CA MET A 1 20.51 -31.08 2.45
C MET A 1 19.42 -30.05 2.58
N PRO A 2 19.54 -28.99 3.43
CA PRO A 2 18.58 -27.91 3.38
C PRO A 2 18.74 -27.19 2.05
N SER A 3 17.70 -27.25 1.23
CA SER A 3 17.62 -26.44 0.00
C SER A 3 17.80 -24.97 0.40
N HIS A 4 18.80 -24.28 -0.13
CA HIS A 4 18.89 -22.83 -0.07
C HIS A 4 17.60 -22.28 -0.67
N ARG A 5 16.65 -21.92 0.18
CA ARG A 5 15.47 -21.16 -0.25
C ARG A 5 15.99 -19.81 -0.70
N SER A 6 16.01 -19.59 -2.01
CA SER A 6 16.41 -18.32 -2.58
C SER A 6 15.42 -17.25 -2.10
N ALA A 7 15.93 -16.23 -1.39
CA ALA A 7 15.17 -15.02 -1.10
C ALA A 7 14.90 -14.28 -2.41
N LEU A 8 13.79 -13.58 -2.49
CA LEU A 8 13.52 -12.71 -3.63
C LEU A 8 14.33 -11.42 -3.47
N ASP A 9 15.00 -11.00 -4.53
CA ASP A 9 15.75 -9.76 -4.55
C ASP A 9 14.77 -8.55 -4.53
N ASN A 10 15.09 -7.50 -3.79
CA ASN A 10 14.26 -6.28 -3.73
C ASN A 10 14.06 -5.65 -5.11
N SER A 11 15.00 -5.83 -6.04
CA SER A 11 14.85 -5.35 -7.43
C SER A 11 13.71 -6.03 -8.20
N ALA A 12 13.27 -7.22 -7.77
CA ALA A 12 12.11 -7.92 -8.33
C ALA A 12 10.78 -7.49 -7.70
N VAL A 13 10.81 -6.55 -6.74
CA VAL A 13 9.64 -6.06 -6.00
C VAL A 13 9.42 -4.58 -6.32
N ALA A 14 8.16 -4.15 -6.40
CA ALA A 14 7.80 -2.74 -6.43
C ALA A 14 6.80 -2.43 -5.31
N VAL A 15 6.85 -1.20 -4.80
CA VAL A 15 5.81 -0.67 -3.93
C VAL A 15 4.89 0.21 -4.77
N VAL A 16 3.60 -0.12 -4.78
CA VAL A 16 2.55 0.60 -5.51
C VAL A 16 1.74 1.41 -4.50
N ILE A 17 1.75 2.72 -4.65
CA ILE A 17 1.10 3.65 -3.73
C ILE A 17 0.08 4.49 -4.51
N PRO A 18 -1.21 4.15 -4.47
CA PRO A 18 -2.26 5.02 -4.99
C PRO A 18 -2.40 6.26 -4.08
N VAL A 19 -2.34 7.43 -4.68
CA VAL A 19 -2.44 8.72 -3.96
C VAL A 19 -3.50 9.58 -4.63
N LYS A 20 -4.56 9.85 -3.88
CA LYS A 20 -5.61 10.80 -4.27
C LYS A 20 -5.11 12.23 -4.15
N ALA A 21 -5.71 13.16 -4.91
CA ALA A 21 -5.44 14.59 -4.79
C ALA A 21 -5.44 15.06 -3.32
N PHE A 22 -4.34 15.66 -2.87
CA PHE A 22 -4.17 16.05 -1.46
C PHE A 22 -5.25 17.00 -0.96
N HIS A 23 -5.76 17.88 -1.82
CA HIS A 23 -6.84 18.82 -1.49
C HIS A 23 -8.19 18.12 -1.23
N GLN A 24 -8.36 16.88 -1.68
CA GLN A 24 -9.53 16.04 -1.45
C GLN A 24 -9.30 14.98 -0.35
N ALA A 25 -8.12 14.98 0.26
CA ALA A 25 -7.83 14.01 1.30
C ALA A 25 -8.46 14.39 2.63
N LYS A 26 -8.71 13.36 3.47
CA LYS A 26 -9.09 13.51 4.86
C LYS A 26 -10.37 14.35 5.10
N GLU A 27 -11.35 14.27 4.19
CA GLU A 27 -12.62 15.02 4.29
C GLU A 27 -13.39 14.73 5.58
N ARG A 28 -13.30 13.52 6.13
CA ARG A 28 -13.93 13.13 7.40
C ARG A 28 -13.34 13.86 8.62
N LEU A 29 -12.20 14.53 8.46
CA LEU A 29 -11.58 15.35 9.49
C LEU A 29 -11.92 16.85 9.35
N SER A 30 -12.88 17.22 8.50
CA SER A 30 -13.24 18.63 8.23
C SER A 30 -13.74 19.40 9.45
N ASP A 31 -14.29 18.70 10.44
CA ASP A 31 -14.75 19.31 11.70
C ASP A 31 -13.59 19.61 12.68
N LEU A 32 -12.41 19.03 12.44
CA LEU A 32 -11.24 19.16 13.32
C LEU A 32 -10.08 19.92 12.68
N LEU A 33 -9.94 19.79 11.37
CA LEU A 33 -8.81 20.30 10.61
C LEU A 33 -9.26 21.19 9.46
N THR A 34 -8.60 22.33 9.30
CA THR A 34 -8.76 23.17 8.13
C THR A 34 -8.32 22.45 6.85
N PRO A 35 -8.73 22.89 5.65
CA PRO A 35 -8.26 22.31 4.40
C PRO A 35 -6.72 22.26 4.27
N ALA A 36 -6.03 23.30 4.73
CA ALA A 36 -4.57 23.35 4.71
C ALA A 36 -3.93 22.31 5.64
N GLU A 37 -4.46 22.14 6.86
CA GLU A 37 -3.98 21.14 7.80
C GLU A 37 -4.22 19.71 7.30
N ARG A 38 -5.35 19.46 6.63
CA ARG A 38 -5.63 18.15 6.03
C ARG A 38 -4.65 17.81 4.91
N ILE A 39 -4.28 18.80 4.08
CA ILE A 39 -3.24 18.63 3.04
C ILE A 39 -1.89 18.30 3.67
N VAL A 40 -1.49 19.02 4.73
CA VAL A 40 -0.25 18.79 5.45
C VAL A 40 -0.23 17.37 6.04
N LEU A 41 -1.32 16.96 6.69
CA LEU A 41 -1.44 15.61 7.26
C LEU A 41 -1.37 14.52 6.18
N ALA A 42 -2.08 14.70 5.07
CA ALA A 42 -2.06 13.73 3.98
C ALA A 42 -0.65 13.57 3.36
N LYS A 43 0.06 14.68 3.15
CA LYS A 43 1.45 14.66 2.70
C LYS A 43 2.37 14.00 3.71
N TYR A 44 2.23 14.33 4.99
CA TYR A 44 3.02 13.71 6.06
C TYR A 44 2.89 12.19 6.06
N CYS A 45 1.66 11.66 6.01
CA CYS A 45 1.44 10.22 5.94
C CYS A 45 2.07 9.60 4.67
N ALA A 46 1.86 10.24 3.52
CA ALA A 46 2.42 9.76 2.25
C ALA A 46 3.96 9.77 2.24
N ASP A 47 4.59 10.78 2.86
CA ASP A 47 6.04 10.85 3.04
C ASP A 47 6.55 9.69 3.92
N ARG A 48 5.81 9.33 4.98
CA ARG A 48 6.13 8.17 5.83
C ARG A 48 6.12 6.88 5.04
N VAL A 49 5.07 6.67 4.23
CA VAL A 49 4.94 5.47 3.39
C VAL A 49 6.06 5.39 2.34
N ILE A 50 6.41 6.51 1.67
CA ILE A 50 7.54 6.56 0.73
C ILE A 50 8.86 6.22 1.44
N ASN A 51 9.09 6.79 2.62
CA ASN A 51 10.29 6.49 3.40
C ASN A 51 10.36 5.01 3.82
N ALA A 52 9.25 4.40 4.18
CA ALA A 52 9.16 2.97 4.46
C ALA A 52 9.50 2.10 3.23
N ALA A 53 9.19 2.60 2.04
CA ALA A 53 9.41 1.92 0.76
C ALA A 53 10.79 2.17 0.12
N ARG A 54 11.69 2.94 0.74
CA ARG A 54 12.92 3.49 0.14
C ARG A 54 13.89 2.46 -0.47
N ASN A 55 13.80 1.20 -0.07
CA ASN A 55 14.66 0.13 -0.55
C ASN A 55 14.05 -0.65 -1.73
N PHE A 56 12.93 -0.17 -2.29
CA PHE A 56 12.22 -0.72 -3.42
C PHE A 56 12.04 0.30 -4.54
N ASP A 57 11.70 -0.16 -5.73
CA ASP A 57 11.15 0.73 -6.76
C ASP A 57 9.74 1.16 -6.35
N ILE A 58 9.49 2.48 -6.31
CA ILE A 58 8.22 3.05 -5.88
C ILE A 58 7.45 3.57 -7.09
N PHE A 59 6.19 3.14 -7.22
CA PHE A 59 5.24 3.56 -8.24
C PHE A 59 4.07 4.28 -7.59
N VAL A 60 4.04 5.60 -7.73
CA VAL A 60 2.92 6.43 -7.28
C VAL A 60 1.87 6.47 -8.39
N VAL A 61 0.66 6.00 -8.07
CA VAL A 61 -0.48 6.03 -9.00
C VAL A 61 -1.36 7.22 -8.66
N CYS A 62 -1.55 8.14 -9.59
CA CYS A 62 -2.31 9.36 -9.37
C CYS A 62 -2.95 9.90 -10.66
N ASP A 63 -3.91 10.81 -10.48
CA ASP A 63 -4.59 11.58 -11.52
C ASP A 63 -4.52 13.10 -11.27
N ASP A 64 -3.68 13.53 -10.34
CA ASP A 64 -3.57 14.92 -9.89
C ASP A 64 -2.16 15.48 -10.15
N PRO A 65 -2.02 16.68 -10.77
CA PRO A 65 -0.73 17.27 -11.09
C PRO A 65 0.14 17.59 -9.86
N ASP A 66 -0.46 18.00 -8.73
CA ASP A 66 0.26 18.34 -7.50
C ASP A 66 0.81 17.07 -6.83
N VAL A 67 0.04 15.97 -6.86
CA VAL A 67 0.52 14.65 -6.42
C VAL A 67 1.64 14.17 -7.32
N ALA A 68 1.50 14.32 -8.64
CA ALA A 68 2.54 13.93 -9.59
C ALA A 68 3.83 14.75 -9.39
N GLN A 69 3.72 16.05 -9.06
CA GLN A 69 4.89 16.86 -8.76
C GLN A 69 5.55 16.43 -7.45
N TRP A 70 4.77 16.20 -6.38
CA TRP A 70 5.25 15.65 -5.12
C TRP A 70 5.96 14.31 -5.31
N ALA A 71 5.42 13.41 -6.13
CA ALA A 71 6.03 12.12 -6.44
C ALA A 71 7.39 12.26 -7.17
N ARG A 72 7.53 13.24 -8.10
CA ARG A 72 8.81 13.56 -8.76
C ARG A 72 9.85 14.05 -7.77
N ASP A 73 9.44 14.91 -6.84
CA ASP A 73 10.34 15.46 -5.80
C ASP A 73 10.90 14.34 -4.91
N HIS A 74 10.13 13.27 -4.71
CA HIS A 74 10.56 12.04 -4.01
C HIS A 74 11.27 11.02 -4.91
N LYS A 75 11.55 11.36 -6.18
CA LYS A 75 12.25 10.50 -7.16
C LYS A 75 11.54 9.16 -7.41
N THR A 76 10.22 9.13 -7.29
CA THR A 76 9.41 7.94 -7.57
C THR A 76 8.99 7.91 -9.05
N LYS A 77 8.57 6.75 -9.54
CA LYS A 77 7.94 6.63 -10.86
C LYS A 77 6.44 6.94 -10.75
N ILE A 78 5.92 7.70 -11.72
CA ILE A 78 4.52 8.07 -11.77
C ILE A 78 3.78 7.16 -12.75
N VAL A 79 2.67 6.60 -12.28
CA VAL A 79 1.68 5.91 -13.10
C VAL A 79 0.45 6.82 -13.17
N TRP A 80 0.27 7.46 -14.34
CA TRP A 80 -0.88 8.34 -14.53
C TRP A 80 -2.13 7.53 -14.81
N GLN A 81 -3.14 7.63 -13.95
CA GLN A 81 -4.37 6.84 -14.04
C GLN A 81 -5.60 7.73 -13.85
N PRO A 82 -6.26 8.15 -14.95
CA PRO A 82 -7.40 9.05 -14.89
C PRO A 82 -8.74 8.37 -14.52
N GLU A 83 -8.79 7.04 -14.48
CA GLU A 83 -9.99 6.33 -14.07
C GLU A 83 -10.21 6.48 -12.57
N ILE A 84 -11.43 6.89 -12.19
CA ILE A 84 -11.77 7.18 -10.80
C ILE A 84 -11.85 5.88 -9.99
N GLY A 85 -11.19 5.88 -8.83
CA GLY A 85 -11.34 4.86 -7.80
C GLY A 85 -10.07 4.09 -7.45
N LEU A 86 -9.97 3.72 -6.19
CA LEU A 86 -8.81 3.05 -5.62
C LEU A 86 -8.53 1.70 -6.31
N ASN A 87 -9.56 0.93 -6.62
CA ASN A 87 -9.40 -0.38 -7.25
C ASN A 87 -8.80 -0.28 -8.66
N ALA A 88 -9.21 0.71 -9.45
CA ALA A 88 -8.64 0.98 -10.77
C ALA A 88 -7.18 1.42 -10.65
N ALA A 89 -6.87 2.34 -9.73
CA ALA A 89 -5.51 2.81 -9.49
C ALA A 89 -4.57 1.67 -9.08
N VAL A 90 -4.99 0.83 -8.14
CA VAL A 90 -4.19 -0.33 -7.70
C VAL A 90 -3.96 -1.32 -8.85
N ARG A 91 -5.01 -1.65 -9.61
CA ARG A 91 -4.90 -2.56 -10.76
C ARG A 91 -3.89 -2.04 -11.77
N GLU A 92 -3.96 -0.76 -12.12
CA GLU A 92 -3.04 -0.15 -13.09
C GLU A 92 -1.60 -0.11 -12.56
N GLY A 93 -1.40 0.24 -11.28
CA GLY A 93 -0.08 0.23 -10.66
C GLY A 93 0.56 -1.15 -10.64
N VAL A 94 -0.20 -2.20 -10.32
CA VAL A 94 0.30 -3.60 -10.32
C VAL A 94 0.58 -4.06 -11.76
N LYS A 95 -0.26 -3.73 -12.74
CA LYS A 95 0.01 -3.99 -14.16
C LYS A 95 1.28 -3.29 -14.62
N PHE A 96 1.45 -2.03 -14.27
CA PHE A 96 2.66 -1.29 -14.57
C PHE A 96 3.90 -1.97 -13.96
N ALA A 97 3.83 -2.42 -12.70
CA ALA A 97 4.91 -3.15 -12.05
C ALA A 97 5.30 -4.40 -12.87
N ALA A 98 4.32 -5.18 -13.35
CA ALA A 98 4.57 -6.32 -14.22
C ALA A 98 5.33 -5.91 -15.52
N THR A 99 4.98 -4.79 -16.14
CA THR A 99 5.68 -4.27 -17.35
C THR A 99 7.13 -3.86 -17.06
N GLN A 100 7.44 -3.55 -15.79
CA GLN A 100 8.79 -3.22 -15.32
C GLN A 100 9.56 -4.47 -14.81
N ASN A 101 9.10 -5.68 -15.18
CA ASN A 101 9.66 -6.98 -14.77
C ASN A 101 9.68 -7.21 -13.25
N LYS A 102 8.77 -6.57 -12.51
CA LYS A 102 8.59 -6.86 -11.10
C LYS A 102 7.75 -8.13 -10.94
N GLN A 103 8.20 -9.01 -10.05
CA GLN A 103 7.51 -10.27 -9.78
C GLN A 103 6.46 -10.12 -8.66
N LEU A 104 6.72 -9.17 -7.72
CA LEU A 104 5.81 -8.83 -6.63
C LEU A 104 5.49 -7.35 -6.63
N ALA A 105 4.28 -7.03 -6.21
CA ALA A 105 3.86 -5.69 -5.83
C ALA A 105 3.48 -5.67 -4.34
N ILE A 106 4.04 -4.72 -3.60
CA ILE A 106 3.56 -4.31 -2.29
C ILE A 106 2.61 -3.13 -2.53
N VAL A 107 1.31 -3.36 -2.47
CA VAL A 107 0.31 -2.31 -2.55
C VAL A 107 0.12 -1.73 -1.15
N SER A 108 0.33 -0.43 -0.99
CA SER A 108 0.18 0.25 0.30
C SER A 108 -0.74 1.45 0.17
N HIS A 109 -1.62 1.64 1.14
CA HIS A 109 -2.30 2.91 1.32
C HIS A 109 -1.27 4.02 1.60
N SER A 110 -1.60 5.26 1.24
CA SER A 110 -0.73 6.43 1.42
C SER A 110 -0.93 7.15 2.75
N ASP A 111 -1.81 6.67 3.62
CA ASP A 111 -2.25 7.35 4.84
C ASP A 111 -1.86 6.62 6.13
N LEU A 112 -0.73 5.91 6.09
CA LEU A 112 -0.18 5.15 7.20
C LEU A 112 0.90 5.99 7.93
N PRO A 113 0.56 6.73 8.99
CA PRO A 113 1.48 7.67 9.66
C PRO A 113 2.63 6.97 10.37
N LEU A 114 2.43 5.72 10.78
CA LEU A 114 3.39 4.94 11.57
C LEU A 114 4.26 4.00 10.71
N ALA A 115 4.12 4.00 9.39
CA ALA A 115 4.89 3.14 8.50
C ALA A 115 6.40 3.38 8.68
N THR A 116 7.17 2.30 8.87
CA THR A 116 8.62 2.36 9.12
C THR A 116 9.44 1.70 8.04
N GLU A 117 9.11 0.47 7.65
CA GLU A 117 9.80 -0.32 6.62
C GLU A 117 8.85 -1.37 6.03
N PHE A 118 9.13 -1.84 4.82
CA PHE A 118 8.34 -2.89 4.15
C PHE A 118 9.11 -4.19 3.93
N GLU A 119 10.40 -4.25 4.20
CA GLU A 119 11.24 -5.42 3.98
C GLU A 119 10.76 -6.64 4.76
N HIS A 120 10.27 -6.46 5.98
CA HIS A 120 9.77 -7.56 6.81
C HIS A 120 8.53 -8.26 6.22
N LEU A 121 7.84 -7.61 5.28
CA LEU A 121 6.71 -8.23 4.57
C LEU A 121 7.14 -9.40 3.70
N ILE A 122 8.41 -9.42 3.27
CA ILE A 122 8.95 -10.39 2.30
C ILE A 122 10.17 -11.18 2.80
N ASN A 123 10.96 -10.63 3.73
CA ASN A 123 12.28 -11.18 4.09
C ASN A 123 12.26 -12.59 4.68
N ASP A 124 11.21 -12.97 5.40
CA ASP A 124 11.10 -14.27 6.06
C ASP A 124 10.51 -15.38 5.17
N GLN A 125 10.32 -15.08 3.88
CA GLN A 125 9.67 -15.99 2.94
C GLN A 125 10.60 -16.37 1.78
N SER A 126 10.47 -17.60 1.29
CA SER A 126 11.12 -17.98 0.04
C SER A 126 10.42 -17.32 -1.15
N ALA A 127 11.16 -17.12 -2.26
CA ALA A 127 10.59 -16.62 -3.50
C ALA A 127 9.39 -17.47 -3.98
N GLU A 128 9.48 -18.80 -3.86
CA GLU A 128 8.39 -19.72 -4.22
C GLU A 128 7.13 -19.46 -3.39
N THR A 129 7.28 -19.25 -2.08
CA THR A 129 6.14 -18.93 -1.18
C THR A 129 5.53 -17.59 -1.53
N LEU A 130 6.36 -16.56 -1.73
CA LEU A 130 5.89 -15.21 -2.10
C LEU A 130 5.12 -15.21 -3.43
N LEU A 131 5.60 -15.95 -4.43
CA LEU A 131 4.98 -16.02 -5.76
C LEU A 131 3.73 -16.91 -5.81
N SER A 132 3.45 -17.68 -4.75
CA SER A 132 2.25 -18.53 -4.62
C SER A 132 1.31 -18.10 -3.50
N SER A 133 1.51 -16.91 -2.95
CA SER A 133 0.71 -16.40 -1.84
C SER A 133 0.38 -14.92 -1.98
N VAL A 134 -0.61 -14.49 -1.19
CA VAL A 134 -0.91 -13.08 -0.91
C VAL A 134 -0.68 -12.85 0.57
N THR A 135 0.10 -11.81 0.92
CA THR A 135 0.19 -11.32 2.30
C THR A 135 -0.76 -10.14 2.46
N LEU A 136 -1.58 -10.16 3.49
CA LEU A 136 -2.53 -9.10 3.83
C LEU A 136 -2.17 -8.52 5.20
N VAL A 137 -2.05 -7.21 5.27
CA VAL A 137 -1.97 -6.44 6.51
C VAL A 137 -3.31 -5.72 6.66
N PRO A 138 -4.16 -6.15 7.59
CA PRO A 138 -5.45 -5.49 7.83
C PRO A 138 -5.26 -4.13 8.49
N ASP A 139 -6.31 -3.31 8.43
CA ASP A 139 -6.46 -2.19 9.33
C ASP A 139 -6.67 -2.66 10.79
N ARG A 140 -6.63 -1.74 11.76
CA ARG A 140 -6.82 -2.06 13.19
C ARG A 140 -8.18 -2.66 13.54
N HIS A 141 -9.17 -2.58 12.64
CA HIS A 141 -10.52 -3.12 12.80
C HIS A 141 -10.74 -4.44 12.05
N GLU A 142 -9.76 -4.90 11.27
CA GLU A 142 -9.85 -6.07 10.40
C GLU A 142 -11.00 -5.98 9.35
N ASP A 143 -11.41 -4.76 9.00
CA ASP A 143 -12.39 -4.47 7.95
C ASP A 143 -11.69 -4.16 6.61
N GLY A 144 -10.68 -3.31 6.66
CA GLY A 144 -9.86 -2.88 5.53
C GLY A 144 -8.59 -3.67 5.32
N THR A 145 -7.91 -3.40 4.20
CA THR A 145 -6.57 -3.92 3.89
C THR A 145 -5.65 -2.74 3.64
N ASN A 146 -4.76 -2.42 4.58
CA ASN A 146 -3.85 -1.29 4.48
C ASN A 146 -2.64 -1.58 3.60
N VAL A 147 -2.11 -2.81 3.70
CA VAL A 147 -1.01 -3.25 2.84
C VAL A 147 -1.29 -4.67 2.31
N MET A 148 -0.95 -4.89 1.04
CA MET A 148 -1.06 -6.20 0.40
C MET A 148 0.21 -6.51 -0.37
N VAL A 149 0.78 -7.70 -0.19
CA VAL A 149 1.81 -8.23 -1.10
C VAL A 149 1.16 -9.23 -2.05
N VAL A 150 1.30 -9.00 -3.35
CA VAL A 150 0.64 -9.81 -4.39
C VAL A 150 1.60 -10.08 -5.55
N PRO A 151 1.63 -11.31 -6.12
CA PRO A 151 2.35 -11.58 -7.35
C PRO A 151 1.76 -10.79 -8.53
N THR A 152 2.62 -10.25 -9.39
CA THR A 152 2.20 -9.39 -10.52
C THR A 152 1.73 -10.16 -11.75
N ASN A 153 1.94 -11.47 -11.79
CA ASN A 153 1.56 -12.36 -12.89
C ASN A 153 0.10 -12.82 -12.86
N PHE A 154 -0.68 -12.34 -11.89
CA PHE A 154 -2.12 -12.58 -11.80
C PHE A 154 -2.90 -11.31 -12.12
N ASP A 155 -3.98 -11.42 -12.87
CA ASP A 155 -4.96 -10.33 -13.03
C ASP A 155 -5.88 -10.31 -11.79
N PHE A 156 -5.30 -9.94 -10.64
CA PHE A 156 -5.98 -9.96 -9.36
C PHE A 156 -7.10 -8.92 -9.32
N ASP A 157 -8.28 -9.35 -8.92
CA ASP A 157 -9.47 -8.51 -8.86
C ASP A 157 -9.54 -7.80 -7.50
N PHE A 158 -8.93 -6.61 -7.44
CA PHE A 158 -8.87 -5.81 -6.21
C PHE A 158 -10.25 -5.32 -5.79
N SER A 159 -10.53 -5.38 -4.49
CA SER A 159 -11.84 -5.04 -3.91
C SER A 159 -11.66 -4.22 -2.63
N TYR A 160 -10.97 -3.07 -2.75
CA TYR A 160 -10.84 -2.10 -1.65
C TYR A 160 -12.18 -1.44 -1.33
N GLY A 161 -12.35 -1.04 -0.08
CA GLY A 161 -13.55 -0.50 0.49
C GLY A 161 -14.02 -1.34 1.69
N LYS A 162 -15.29 -1.18 2.08
CA LYS A 162 -15.85 -1.91 3.23
C LYS A 162 -15.71 -3.42 3.06
N ASN A 163 -15.29 -4.11 4.13
CA ASN A 163 -14.99 -5.55 4.17
C ASN A 163 -13.90 -6.00 3.18
N SER A 164 -13.00 -5.09 2.75
CA SER A 164 -11.96 -5.42 1.77
C SER A 164 -11.01 -6.52 2.25
N PHE A 165 -10.74 -6.61 3.55
CA PHE A 165 -9.90 -7.67 4.12
C PHE A 165 -10.46 -9.08 3.83
N ALA A 166 -11.76 -9.30 4.10
CA ALA A 166 -12.41 -10.56 3.79
C ALA A 166 -12.53 -10.80 2.27
N ALA A 167 -12.79 -9.75 1.48
CA ALA A 167 -12.90 -9.83 0.03
C ALA A 167 -11.56 -10.26 -0.61
N HIS A 168 -10.43 -9.69 -0.18
CA HIS A 168 -9.11 -10.03 -0.70
C HIS A 168 -8.70 -11.47 -0.32
N GLN A 169 -9.03 -11.95 0.88
CA GLN A 169 -8.81 -13.35 1.25
C GLN A 169 -9.58 -14.31 0.33
N LYS A 170 -10.86 -13.99 0.06
CA LYS A 170 -11.69 -14.78 -0.86
C LYS A 170 -11.12 -14.78 -2.28
N MET A 171 -10.64 -13.61 -2.72
CA MET A 171 -10.06 -13.46 -4.05
C MET A 171 -8.75 -14.24 -4.19
N ALA A 172 -7.85 -14.17 -3.23
CA ALA A 172 -6.62 -14.97 -3.22
C ALA A 172 -6.92 -16.47 -3.37
N LYS A 173 -7.88 -16.99 -2.59
CA LYS A 173 -8.32 -18.39 -2.68
C LYS A 173 -8.89 -18.74 -4.05
N LYS A 174 -9.64 -17.82 -4.70
CA LYS A 174 -10.17 -18.00 -6.07
C LYS A 174 -9.07 -18.20 -7.11
N TYR A 175 -7.92 -17.52 -6.93
CA TYR A 175 -6.74 -17.67 -7.79
C TYR A 175 -5.80 -18.81 -7.37
N GLY A 176 -6.18 -19.62 -6.37
CA GLY A 176 -5.34 -20.72 -5.86
C GLY A 176 -4.13 -20.25 -5.08
N LEU A 177 -4.10 -18.99 -4.64
CA LEU A 177 -3.04 -18.42 -3.84
C LEU A 177 -3.27 -18.69 -2.35
N SER A 178 -2.19 -19.01 -1.62
CA SER A 178 -2.22 -19.05 -0.17
C SER A 178 -2.40 -17.66 0.41
N VAL A 179 -2.99 -17.56 1.60
CA VAL A 179 -3.18 -16.29 2.31
C VAL A 179 -2.33 -16.28 3.57
N ARG A 180 -1.45 -15.30 3.69
CA ARG A 180 -0.73 -14.95 4.91
C ARG A 180 -1.34 -13.67 5.48
N ILE A 181 -1.75 -13.69 6.74
CA ILE A 181 -2.18 -12.50 7.46
C ILE A 181 -1.03 -12.07 8.36
N LEU A 182 -0.68 -10.81 8.27
CA LEU A 182 0.36 -10.20 9.09
C LEU A 182 -0.26 -9.04 9.88
N HIS A 183 -0.33 -9.18 11.20
CA HIS A 183 -0.73 -8.09 12.09
C HIS A 183 0.51 -7.26 12.42
N ASP A 184 0.52 -6.02 11.94
CA ASP A 184 1.62 -5.09 12.11
C ASP A 184 1.09 -3.75 12.63
N SER A 185 1.47 -3.39 13.85
CA SER A 185 0.98 -2.17 14.51
C SER A 185 1.40 -0.89 13.79
N SER A 186 2.53 -0.89 13.07
CA SER A 186 3.01 0.26 12.30
C SER A 186 2.25 0.47 11.00
N LEU A 187 1.59 -0.57 10.48
CA LEU A 187 0.85 -0.56 9.23
C LEU A 187 -0.67 -0.68 9.43
N ALA A 188 -1.13 -0.96 10.65
CA ALA A 188 -2.54 -1.18 10.94
C ALA A 188 -3.35 0.11 11.11
N VAL A 189 -2.70 1.26 11.34
CA VAL A 189 -3.37 2.54 11.58
C VAL A 189 -3.30 3.39 10.33
N ASP A 190 -4.44 3.57 9.68
CA ASP A 190 -4.69 4.60 8.67
C ASP A 190 -5.49 5.74 9.31
N ILE A 191 -5.22 6.98 8.93
CA ILE A 191 -5.92 8.13 9.53
C ILE A 191 -7.10 8.51 8.67
N ASP A 192 -8.31 8.11 9.05
CA ASP A 192 -9.54 8.48 8.39
C ASP A 192 -10.48 9.28 9.28
N THR A 193 -10.42 9.09 10.59
CA THR A 193 -11.30 9.70 11.59
C THR A 193 -10.52 10.39 12.72
N ALA A 194 -11.23 11.14 13.56
CA ALA A 194 -10.67 11.75 14.77
C ALA A 194 -10.05 10.73 15.73
N ASP A 195 -10.68 9.56 15.82
CA ASP A 195 -10.21 8.46 16.66
C ASP A 195 -8.90 7.88 16.14
N ASP A 196 -8.77 7.71 14.83
CA ASP A 196 -7.52 7.24 14.20
C ASP A 196 -6.37 8.23 14.45
N LEU A 197 -6.64 9.54 14.33
CA LEU A 197 -5.66 10.58 14.61
C LEU A 197 -5.17 10.51 16.06
N ALA A 198 -6.09 10.33 17.03
CA ALA A 198 -5.74 10.21 18.43
C ALA A 198 -4.93 8.94 18.72
N VAL A 199 -5.28 7.80 18.10
CA VAL A 199 -4.54 6.55 18.22
C VAL A 199 -3.13 6.69 17.63
N ALA A 200 -2.99 7.30 16.45
CA ALA A 200 -1.67 7.52 15.84
C ALA A 200 -0.77 8.37 16.74
N GLN A 201 -1.27 9.48 17.30
CA GLN A 201 -0.53 10.35 18.22
C GLN A 201 -0.09 9.64 19.51
N GLN A 202 -0.89 8.70 20.02
CA GLN A 202 -0.51 7.91 21.20
C GLN A 202 0.59 6.91 20.92
N LEU A 203 0.65 6.35 19.71
CA LEU A 203 1.65 5.36 19.32
C LEU A 203 2.98 5.98 18.85
N GLU A 204 2.98 7.27 18.48
CA GLU A 204 4.21 8.02 18.15
C GLU A 204 5.01 8.48 19.41
N ASN A 205 4.38 8.52 20.59
CA ASN A 205 4.98 8.93 21.87
C ASN A 205 5.51 7.74 22.66
#